data_7e3a8392fc1a2c6b07499311a91d1bc5
#
_entry.id   7e3a8392fc1a2c6b07499311a91d1bc5
#
_cell.length_a   1.000
_cell.length_b   1.000
_cell.length_c   1.000
_cell.angle_alpha   90.00
_cell.angle_beta   90.00
_cell.angle_gamma   90.00
#
_symmetry.space_group_name_H-M   'P 1'
#
loop_
_entity.id
_entity.type
_entity.pdbx_description
1 polymer ?
#
loop_
_entity_poly.entity_id
_entity_poly.type
_entity_poly.pdbx_seq_one_letter_code
_entity_poly.pdbx_strand_id
1 'polypeptide(L)'
;MGDRTEEEIRPLPLNSYTEAVDWINGLLPFGIRPGLERIELMMERLGHPERRLKFIHVAGTNGKGSSCAFLTRTLRECGYHVGTYTSPYITKFTNRFQYDEVDIPETALLELANRVVPLVEEIAGTDLGSPTMFEVSTAIAILYFAEICYPDVVVWETGLGGRMDVTNIVTPIVSLITNIGYDHMDVLGDTIEQIAAEKAGIIKAGVPVVSCVEQPEAITVLKTTAASKHATLYLMGEQFHYERLSVDAKEQQLHFKGPFRDMDFTIRMLGGHQCKNAAGVMMVLEVLRQYMAFQLEDEQMQDGFRTTFWAGRLEVIREEPRLVLDGAHNPEGAASLAQSLPEAFPYRKLHLMMGMLANKHHQGYLKHILPIVDTLILTEPDFRRKMDAEALYELVAELQGTEAKADLEIIVERDWRKALSLLESRTEREDLGVVTGTLYLISDVRAALLHQTDSEKGW
;
A
#
# COMPACT_ATOMS: atom_id res chain seq x y z
N MET A 1 -5.15 8.97 -60.07
CA MET A 1 -4.66 9.40 -58.76
C MET A 1 -5.84 9.28 -57.81
N GLY A 2 -5.91 8.15 -57.13
CA GLY A 2 -7.04 7.86 -56.24
C GLY A 2 -6.77 8.39 -54.85
N ASP A 3 -7.69 9.18 -54.38
CA ASP A 3 -7.86 9.59 -52.98
C ASP A 3 -7.90 8.33 -52.11
N ARG A 4 -6.87 8.09 -51.34
CA ARG A 4 -6.94 7.22 -50.18
C ARG A 4 -7.50 8.08 -49.04
N THR A 5 -8.78 7.96 -48.82
CA THR A 5 -9.40 8.39 -47.56
C THR A 5 -8.60 7.78 -46.42
N GLU A 6 -8.10 8.63 -45.53
CA GLU A 6 -7.62 8.24 -44.20
C GLU A 6 -8.75 7.53 -43.48
N GLU A 7 -8.86 6.20 -43.62
CA GLU A 7 -9.58 5.39 -42.64
C GLU A 7 -8.86 5.62 -41.31
N GLU A 8 -9.50 6.37 -40.42
CA GLU A 8 -9.12 6.44 -39.02
C GLU A 8 -8.88 5.01 -38.54
N ILE A 9 -7.61 4.67 -38.29
CA ILE A 9 -7.23 3.40 -37.67
C ILE A 9 -7.80 3.42 -36.28
N ARG A 10 -9.05 2.98 -36.10
CA ARG A 10 -9.62 2.76 -34.77
C ARG A 10 -8.85 1.59 -34.16
N PRO A 11 -8.34 1.75 -32.91
CA PRO A 11 -7.71 0.65 -32.22
C PRO A 11 -8.68 -0.54 -32.16
N LEU A 12 -8.13 -1.74 -32.38
CA LEU A 12 -8.93 -2.95 -32.25
C LEU A 12 -9.41 -3.07 -30.79
N PRO A 13 -10.69 -3.36 -30.53
CA PRO A 13 -11.18 -3.54 -29.18
C PRO A 13 -10.45 -4.72 -28.51
N LEU A 14 -10.09 -4.55 -27.24
CA LEU A 14 -9.61 -5.65 -26.39
C LEU A 14 -10.76 -6.64 -26.21
N ASN A 15 -10.48 -7.95 -26.29
CA ASN A 15 -11.49 -8.98 -26.31
C ASN A 15 -11.59 -9.80 -25.02
N SER A 16 -10.61 -9.66 -24.13
CA SER A 16 -10.56 -10.38 -22.87
C SER A 16 -9.96 -9.54 -21.74
N TYR A 17 -10.26 -9.95 -20.52
CA TYR A 17 -9.62 -9.40 -19.32
C TYR A 17 -8.09 -9.46 -19.41
N THR A 18 -7.53 -10.61 -19.83
CA THR A 18 -6.09 -10.79 -19.97
C THR A 18 -5.49 -9.78 -20.97
N GLU A 19 -6.12 -9.60 -22.13
CA GLU A 19 -5.69 -8.58 -23.10
C GLU A 19 -5.74 -7.17 -22.52
N ALA A 20 -6.76 -6.85 -21.72
CA ALA A 20 -6.88 -5.55 -21.06
C ALA A 20 -5.76 -5.33 -20.03
N VAL A 21 -5.47 -6.31 -19.20
CA VAL A 21 -4.39 -6.25 -18.20
C VAL A 21 -3.03 -6.18 -18.90
N ASP A 22 -2.79 -6.98 -19.93
CA ASP A 22 -1.54 -6.97 -20.71
C ASP A 22 -1.32 -5.61 -21.41
N TRP A 23 -2.39 -5.03 -21.98
CA TRP A 23 -2.32 -3.71 -22.57
C TRP A 23 -1.97 -2.63 -21.53
N ILE A 24 -2.66 -2.61 -20.37
CA ILE A 24 -2.37 -1.66 -19.29
C ILE A 24 -0.92 -1.82 -18.82
N ASN A 25 -0.47 -3.05 -18.62
CA ASN A 25 0.89 -3.35 -18.17
C ASN A 25 1.94 -3.03 -19.24
N GLY A 26 1.59 -3.10 -20.51
CA GLY A 26 2.43 -2.66 -21.62
C GLY A 26 2.79 -1.18 -21.60
N LEU A 27 2.02 -0.36 -20.87
CA LEU A 27 2.31 1.07 -20.65
C LEU A 27 3.41 1.33 -19.60
N LEU A 28 3.89 0.30 -18.90
CA LEU A 28 4.99 0.41 -17.92
C LEU A 28 6.31 0.99 -18.47
N PRO A 29 6.73 0.73 -19.72
CA PRO A 29 7.97 1.30 -20.26
C PRO A 29 8.07 2.82 -20.15
N PHE A 30 6.96 3.53 -20.01
CA PHE A 30 6.95 4.98 -19.80
C PHE A 30 7.37 5.39 -18.38
N GLY A 31 7.48 4.44 -17.45
CA GLY A 31 8.08 4.62 -16.12
C GLY A 31 7.29 5.55 -15.19
N ILE A 32 7.98 6.04 -14.15
CA ILE A 32 7.47 7.09 -13.27
C ILE A 32 7.72 8.42 -13.99
N ARG A 33 6.66 9.09 -14.40
CA ARG A 33 6.70 10.43 -14.99
C ARG A 33 5.89 11.37 -14.10
N PRO A 34 6.54 12.08 -13.17
CA PRO A 34 5.86 13.07 -12.34
C PRO A 34 5.18 14.13 -13.22
N GLY A 35 3.96 14.51 -12.86
CA GLY A 35 3.17 15.49 -13.57
C GLY A 35 1.70 15.07 -13.60
N LEU A 36 0.80 16.05 -13.59
CA LEU A 36 -0.64 15.80 -13.57
C LEU A 36 -1.29 16.08 -14.93
N GLU A 37 -0.55 16.65 -15.88
CA GLU A 37 -1.09 17.20 -17.13
C GLU A 37 -1.80 16.11 -17.97
N ARG A 38 -1.25 14.89 -18.03
CA ARG A 38 -1.87 13.78 -18.80
C ARG A 38 -3.17 13.31 -18.16
N ILE A 39 -3.16 13.06 -16.83
CA ILE A 39 -4.36 12.60 -16.14
C ILE A 39 -5.42 13.70 -16.07
N GLU A 40 -5.04 14.97 -15.94
CA GLU A 40 -5.96 16.11 -16.01
C GLU A 40 -6.62 16.20 -17.38
N LEU A 41 -5.87 16.04 -18.46
CA LEU A 41 -6.41 15.97 -19.82
C LEU A 41 -7.33 14.74 -20.00
N MET A 42 -6.98 13.57 -19.43
CA MET A 42 -7.87 12.42 -19.43
C MET A 42 -9.20 12.74 -18.74
N MET A 43 -9.16 13.36 -17.56
CA MET A 43 -10.39 13.74 -16.83
C MET A 43 -11.23 14.75 -17.61
N GLU A 44 -10.60 15.74 -18.24
CA GLU A 44 -11.29 16.71 -19.11
C GLU A 44 -12.03 16.00 -20.24
N ARG A 45 -11.38 15.09 -20.96
CA ARG A 45 -11.98 14.30 -22.06
C ARG A 45 -13.12 13.37 -21.58
N LEU A 46 -13.04 12.91 -20.35
CA LEU A 46 -14.05 12.05 -19.71
C LEU A 46 -15.17 12.86 -19.03
N GLY A 47 -15.13 14.19 -19.07
CA GLY A 47 -16.16 15.07 -18.49
C GLY A 47 -16.09 15.20 -16.97
N HIS A 48 -14.88 15.09 -16.39
CA HIS A 48 -14.59 15.27 -14.97
C HIS A 48 -15.40 14.37 -14.02
N PRO A 49 -15.38 13.04 -14.23
CA PRO A 49 -16.13 12.10 -13.38
C PRO A 49 -15.66 12.13 -11.92
N GLU A 50 -14.39 12.49 -11.65
CA GLU A 50 -13.83 12.62 -10.32
C GLU A 50 -14.57 13.60 -9.43
N ARG A 51 -15.23 14.63 -10.00
CA ARG A 51 -15.96 15.67 -9.27
C ARG A 51 -17.27 15.18 -8.66
N ARG A 52 -17.73 13.98 -9.04
CA ARG A 52 -18.96 13.37 -8.51
C ARG A 52 -18.72 12.55 -7.25
N LEU A 53 -17.43 12.34 -6.87
CA LEU A 53 -17.01 11.44 -5.81
C LEU A 53 -16.51 12.20 -4.59
N LYS A 54 -16.67 11.62 -3.41
CA LYS A 54 -16.06 12.08 -2.16
C LYS A 54 -14.86 11.20 -1.87
N PHE A 55 -13.69 11.79 -1.63
CA PHE A 55 -12.46 11.05 -1.40
C PHE A 55 -11.93 11.21 0.01
N ILE A 56 -11.41 10.13 0.59
CA ILE A 56 -10.48 10.13 1.73
C ILE A 56 -9.11 9.82 1.14
N HIS A 57 -8.21 10.80 1.10
CA HIS A 57 -6.93 10.66 0.41
C HIS A 57 -5.83 10.28 1.39
N VAL A 58 -5.17 9.14 1.14
CA VAL A 58 -4.19 8.53 2.05
C VAL A 58 -2.80 8.55 1.42
N ALA A 59 -1.86 9.26 2.06
CA ALA A 59 -0.44 9.27 1.70
C ALA A 59 0.43 8.78 2.86
N GLY A 60 1.67 8.42 2.56
CA GLY A 60 2.67 7.98 3.53
C GLY A 60 3.77 7.16 2.88
N THR A 61 4.84 6.88 3.59
CA THR A 61 5.86 5.93 3.15
C THR A 61 5.34 4.51 3.38
N ASN A 62 5.03 4.17 4.61
CA ASN A 62 4.45 2.89 5.02
C ASN A 62 3.04 3.10 5.61
N GLY A 63 2.26 2.02 5.76
CA GLY A 63 0.96 2.04 6.43
C GLY A 63 -0.22 2.50 5.58
N LYS A 64 -0.04 3.00 4.35
CA LYS A 64 -1.12 3.45 3.47
C LYS A 64 -2.21 2.40 3.27
N GLY A 65 -1.85 1.25 2.68
CA GLY A 65 -2.79 0.17 2.40
C GLY A 65 -3.49 -0.37 3.65
N SER A 66 -2.76 -0.51 4.79
CA SER A 66 -3.37 -0.90 6.07
C SER A 66 -4.39 0.14 6.56
N SER A 67 -4.08 1.44 6.43
CA SER A 67 -5.00 2.52 6.78
C SER A 67 -6.22 2.54 5.85
N CYS A 68 -6.02 2.28 4.55
CA CYS A 68 -7.12 2.12 3.61
C CYS A 68 -8.03 0.94 4.00
N ALA A 69 -7.44 -0.20 4.39
CA ALA A 69 -8.22 -1.35 4.85
C ALA A 69 -9.04 -1.04 6.12
N PHE A 70 -8.43 -0.40 7.13
CA PHE A 70 -9.16 0.04 8.32
C PHE A 70 -10.31 1.00 7.97
N LEU A 71 -10.07 2.01 7.13
CA LEU A 71 -11.09 2.96 6.68
C LEU A 71 -12.23 2.25 5.96
N THR A 72 -11.90 1.43 4.97
CA THR A 72 -12.90 0.71 4.16
C THR A 72 -13.75 -0.20 5.02
N ARG A 73 -13.12 -1.05 5.85
CA ARG A 73 -13.84 -2.00 6.69
C ARG A 73 -14.73 -1.30 7.70
N THR A 74 -14.20 -0.30 8.41
CA THR A 74 -14.96 0.39 9.44
C THR A 74 -16.13 1.20 8.87
N LEU A 75 -15.96 1.89 7.75
CA LEU A 75 -17.04 2.62 7.10
C LEU A 75 -18.14 1.67 6.59
N ARG A 76 -17.76 0.50 6.07
CA ARG A 76 -18.74 -0.53 5.67
C ARG A 76 -19.52 -1.08 6.85
N GLU A 77 -18.87 -1.40 7.97
CA GLU A 77 -19.58 -1.83 9.19
C GLU A 77 -20.55 -0.76 9.71
N CYS A 78 -20.24 0.52 9.48
CA CYS A 78 -21.15 1.64 9.75
C CYS A 78 -22.23 1.84 8.68
N GLY A 79 -22.34 0.95 7.69
CA GLY A 79 -23.42 0.93 6.70
C GLY A 79 -23.18 1.81 5.47
N TYR A 80 -21.96 2.29 5.22
CA TYR A 80 -21.62 3.05 4.02
C TYR A 80 -21.15 2.12 2.90
N HIS A 81 -21.46 2.50 1.67
CA HIS A 81 -20.86 1.91 0.48
C HIS A 81 -19.52 2.57 0.17
N VAL A 82 -18.46 1.77 0.09
CA VAL A 82 -17.09 2.27 0.01
C VAL A 82 -16.39 1.79 -1.26
N GLY A 83 -15.96 2.74 -2.09
CA GLY A 83 -14.95 2.48 -3.12
C GLY A 83 -13.56 2.47 -2.51
N THR A 84 -12.67 1.58 -2.94
CA THR A 84 -11.28 1.53 -2.46
C THR A 84 -10.33 1.38 -3.64
N TYR A 85 -9.38 2.30 -3.75
CA TYR A 85 -8.30 2.25 -4.73
C TYR A 85 -6.96 2.17 -4.01
N THR A 86 -6.23 1.08 -4.22
CA THR A 86 -4.95 0.80 -3.56
C THR A 86 -3.88 0.33 -4.54
N SER A 87 -2.61 0.55 -4.16
CA SER A 87 -1.45 0.09 -4.92
C SER A 87 -0.25 -0.18 -4.02
N PRO A 88 0.55 -1.19 -4.33
CA PRO A 88 0.37 -2.23 -5.36
C PRO A 88 -0.70 -3.26 -4.99
N TYR A 89 -1.16 -4.07 -5.95
CA TYR A 89 -2.00 -5.22 -5.64
C TYR A 89 -1.19 -6.41 -5.12
N ILE A 90 -1.86 -7.39 -4.48
CA ILE A 90 -1.15 -8.55 -3.94
C ILE A 90 -1.26 -9.76 -4.87
N THR A 91 -2.45 -10.14 -5.33
CA THR A 91 -2.64 -11.33 -6.14
C THR A 91 -3.11 -11.05 -7.55
N LYS A 92 -4.13 -10.20 -7.71
CA LYS A 92 -4.74 -9.89 -9.00
C LYS A 92 -4.74 -8.40 -9.28
N PHE A 93 -4.65 -8.04 -10.54
CA PHE A 93 -4.76 -6.64 -10.97
C PHE A 93 -6.05 -5.97 -10.48
N THR A 94 -7.14 -6.73 -10.43
CA THR A 94 -8.46 -6.29 -9.94
C THR A 94 -8.46 -5.86 -8.47
N ASN A 95 -7.54 -6.36 -7.63
CA ASN A 95 -7.45 -5.97 -6.21
C ASN A 95 -7.21 -4.46 -6.00
N ARG A 96 -6.77 -3.73 -7.06
CA ARG A 96 -6.62 -2.27 -7.00
C ARG A 96 -7.94 -1.53 -6.86
N PHE A 97 -9.03 -2.12 -7.37
CA PHE A 97 -10.32 -1.49 -7.57
C PHE A 97 -11.39 -2.28 -6.83
N GLN A 98 -11.72 -1.87 -5.64
CA GLN A 98 -12.71 -2.58 -4.84
C GLN A 98 -13.93 -1.70 -4.55
N TYR A 99 -15.08 -2.32 -4.56
CA TYR A 99 -16.33 -1.76 -4.07
C TYR A 99 -16.87 -2.68 -2.98
N ASP A 100 -17.02 -2.15 -1.76
CA ASP A 100 -17.40 -2.93 -0.59
C ASP A 100 -16.51 -4.18 -0.36
N GLU A 101 -15.18 -4.01 -0.52
CA GLU A 101 -14.16 -5.07 -0.43
C GLU A 101 -14.30 -6.18 -1.48
N VAL A 102 -15.12 -5.98 -2.50
CA VAL A 102 -15.24 -6.87 -3.65
C VAL A 102 -14.49 -6.27 -4.84
N ASP A 103 -13.61 -7.04 -5.45
CA ASP A 103 -12.85 -6.62 -6.62
C ASP A 103 -13.76 -6.27 -7.79
N ILE A 104 -13.32 -5.31 -8.62
CA ILE A 104 -13.98 -5.00 -9.89
C ILE A 104 -14.18 -6.28 -10.72
N PRO A 105 -15.37 -6.52 -11.28
CA PRO A 105 -15.57 -7.62 -12.22
C PRO A 105 -14.66 -7.52 -13.44
N GLU A 106 -14.09 -8.63 -13.88
CA GLU A 106 -13.19 -8.68 -15.05
C GLU A 106 -13.86 -8.09 -16.31
N THR A 107 -15.18 -8.29 -16.46
CA THR A 107 -15.97 -7.71 -17.55
C THR A 107 -16.07 -6.20 -17.47
N ALA A 108 -16.22 -5.64 -16.28
CA ALA A 108 -16.25 -4.19 -16.08
C ALA A 108 -14.86 -3.56 -16.32
N LEU A 109 -13.78 -4.22 -15.91
CA LEU A 109 -12.42 -3.76 -16.20
C LEU A 109 -12.18 -3.74 -17.73
N LEU A 110 -12.57 -4.79 -18.43
CA LEU A 110 -12.44 -4.88 -19.90
C LEU A 110 -13.23 -3.76 -20.60
N GLU A 111 -14.47 -3.51 -20.19
CA GLU A 111 -15.32 -2.44 -20.73
C GLU A 111 -14.66 -1.06 -20.53
N LEU A 112 -14.23 -0.78 -19.31
CA LEU A 112 -13.58 0.51 -18.97
C LEU A 112 -12.22 0.67 -19.67
N ALA A 113 -11.44 -0.40 -19.80
CA ALA A 113 -10.20 -0.38 -20.57
C ALA A 113 -10.46 -0.02 -22.03
N ASN A 114 -11.41 -0.67 -22.68
CA ASN A 114 -11.80 -0.36 -24.08
C ASN A 114 -12.27 1.09 -24.25
N ARG A 115 -12.92 1.66 -23.25
CA ARG A 115 -13.34 3.07 -23.25
C ARG A 115 -12.15 4.02 -23.18
N VAL A 116 -11.07 3.64 -22.46
CA VAL A 116 -9.90 4.50 -22.24
C VAL A 116 -8.87 4.34 -23.36
N VAL A 117 -8.82 3.21 -24.07
CA VAL A 117 -7.85 2.95 -25.16
C VAL A 117 -7.78 4.09 -26.19
N PRO A 118 -8.89 4.55 -26.80
CA PRO A 118 -8.84 5.63 -27.80
C PRO A 118 -8.30 6.94 -27.23
N LEU A 119 -8.60 7.23 -25.96
CA LEU A 119 -8.14 8.41 -25.27
C LEU A 119 -6.62 8.37 -25.00
N VAL A 120 -6.11 7.19 -24.63
CA VAL A 120 -4.66 6.99 -24.45
C VAL A 120 -3.92 7.20 -25.75
N GLU A 121 -4.44 6.73 -26.87
CA GLU A 121 -3.85 6.93 -28.19
C GLU A 121 -3.90 8.39 -28.65
N GLU A 122 -5.02 9.10 -28.42
CA GLU A 122 -5.14 10.53 -28.66
C GLU A 122 -4.04 11.30 -27.92
N ILE A 123 -3.89 11.05 -26.61
CA ILE A 123 -2.91 11.75 -25.76
C ILE A 123 -1.48 11.36 -26.16
N ALA A 124 -1.23 10.10 -26.51
CA ALA A 124 0.08 9.63 -26.96
C ALA A 124 0.55 10.36 -28.23
N GLY A 125 -0.37 10.83 -29.07
CA GLY A 125 -0.09 11.64 -30.25
C GLY A 125 0.22 13.13 -29.96
N THR A 126 0.12 13.58 -28.72
CA THR A 126 0.44 14.95 -28.27
C THR A 126 1.86 15.07 -27.74
N ASP A 127 2.32 16.30 -27.47
CA ASP A 127 3.61 16.58 -26.84
C ASP A 127 3.72 16.01 -25.39
N LEU A 128 2.60 15.66 -24.78
CA LEU A 128 2.58 15.04 -23.45
C LEU A 128 3.06 13.56 -23.49
N GLY A 129 2.95 12.92 -24.64
CA GLY A 129 3.28 11.51 -24.82
C GLY A 129 2.28 10.58 -24.16
N SER A 130 2.52 9.27 -24.28
CA SER A 130 1.59 8.26 -23.79
C SER A 130 1.36 8.33 -22.27
N PRO A 131 0.10 8.22 -21.81
CA PRO A 131 -0.21 7.97 -20.43
C PRO A 131 0.49 6.69 -19.91
N THR A 132 0.81 6.69 -18.61
CA THR A 132 1.43 5.55 -17.93
C THR A 132 0.36 4.54 -17.46
N MET A 133 0.80 3.33 -17.12
CA MET A 133 -0.05 2.31 -16.50
C MET A 133 -0.82 2.86 -15.29
N PHE A 134 -0.16 3.66 -14.44
CA PHE A 134 -0.79 4.18 -13.23
C PHE A 134 -1.82 5.27 -13.53
N GLU A 135 -1.58 6.13 -14.52
CA GLU A 135 -2.57 7.13 -14.99
C GLU A 135 -3.82 6.44 -15.57
N VAL A 136 -3.63 5.42 -16.38
CA VAL A 136 -4.75 4.64 -16.95
C VAL A 136 -5.52 3.90 -15.86
N SER A 137 -4.82 3.25 -14.91
CA SER A 137 -5.46 2.59 -13.78
C SER A 137 -6.27 3.57 -12.92
N THR A 138 -5.72 4.76 -12.67
CA THR A 138 -6.40 5.83 -11.91
C THR A 138 -7.67 6.31 -12.64
N ALA A 139 -7.61 6.50 -13.95
CA ALA A 139 -8.78 6.86 -14.76
C ALA A 139 -9.86 5.77 -14.73
N ILE A 140 -9.47 4.51 -14.86
CA ILE A 140 -10.39 3.36 -14.76
C ILE A 140 -11.05 3.32 -13.37
N ALA A 141 -10.30 3.54 -12.29
CA ALA A 141 -10.86 3.57 -10.93
C ALA A 141 -11.93 4.67 -10.78
N ILE A 142 -11.64 5.87 -11.25
CA ILE A 142 -12.57 6.99 -11.21
C ILE A 142 -13.85 6.66 -12.00
N LEU A 143 -13.73 6.13 -13.22
CA LEU A 143 -14.87 5.74 -14.04
C LEU A 143 -15.69 4.63 -13.36
N TYR A 144 -15.03 3.62 -12.80
CA TYR A 144 -15.68 2.52 -12.08
C TYR A 144 -16.53 3.04 -10.93
N PHE A 145 -15.98 3.91 -10.10
CA PHE A 145 -16.70 4.47 -8.96
C PHE A 145 -17.76 5.50 -9.37
N ALA A 146 -17.49 6.37 -10.35
CA ALA A 146 -18.38 7.46 -10.70
C ALA A 146 -19.55 7.03 -11.61
N GLU A 147 -19.47 5.89 -12.31
CA GLU A 147 -20.44 5.52 -13.35
C GLU A 147 -21.02 4.11 -13.20
N ILE A 148 -20.39 3.24 -12.40
CA ILE A 148 -20.84 1.85 -12.21
C ILE A 148 -21.29 1.60 -10.77
N CYS A 149 -20.46 1.96 -9.76
CA CYS A 149 -20.71 1.58 -8.36
C CYS A 149 -21.39 2.65 -7.52
N TYR A 150 -21.10 3.92 -7.73
CA TYR A 150 -21.63 5.08 -6.99
C TYR A 150 -21.47 4.96 -5.47
N PRO A 151 -20.24 4.79 -4.93
CA PRO A 151 -20.00 4.70 -3.49
C PRO A 151 -20.35 6.01 -2.76
N ASP A 152 -20.68 5.90 -1.46
CA ASP A 152 -20.88 7.06 -0.59
C ASP A 152 -19.57 7.82 -0.40
N VAL A 153 -18.43 7.10 -0.38
CA VAL A 153 -17.08 7.62 -0.22
C VAL A 153 -16.05 6.69 -0.88
N VAL A 154 -14.95 7.27 -1.37
CA VAL A 154 -13.82 6.53 -1.94
C VAL A 154 -12.61 6.68 -1.05
N VAL A 155 -12.06 5.57 -0.56
CA VAL A 155 -10.76 5.49 0.09
C VAL A 155 -9.69 5.41 -1.01
N TRP A 156 -8.79 6.41 -1.04
CA TRP A 156 -7.97 6.72 -2.20
C TRP A 156 -6.50 6.77 -1.81
N GLU A 157 -5.73 5.71 -2.14
CA GLU A 157 -4.31 5.61 -1.82
C GLU A 157 -3.44 6.31 -2.86
N THR A 158 -2.44 7.11 -2.42
CA THR A 158 -1.38 7.61 -3.32
C THR A 158 -0.48 6.48 -3.79
N GLY A 159 -0.06 6.53 -5.05
CA GLY A 159 0.96 5.61 -5.56
C GLY A 159 2.35 5.94 -5.01
N LEU A 160 2.80 7.17 -5.24
CA LEU A 160 4.13 7.63 -4.86
C LEU A 160 4.15 9.12 -4.49
N GLY A 161 4.68 9.44 -3.31
CA GLY A 161 4.76 10.83 -2.86
C GLY A 161 3.39 11.40 -2.50
N GLY A 162 2.93 12.38 -3.24
CA GLY A 162 1.63 13.03 -3.06
C GLY A 162 1.45 14.21 -4.03
N ARG A 163 2.31 15.22 -4.00
CA ARG A 163 2.16 16.47 -4.78
C ARG A 163 2.00 16.25 -6.28
N MET A 164 2.87 15.40 -6.85
CA MET A 164 2.89 15.06 -8.27
C MET A 164 2.34 13.65 -8.53
N ASP A 165 1.69 13.05 -7.54
CA ASP A 165 1.06 11.74 -7.69
C ASP A 165 -0.22 11.87 -8.52
N VAL A 166 -0.43 10.94 -9.42
CA VAL A 166 -1.58 10.89 -10.32
C VAL A 166 -2.92 10.95 -9.57
N THR A 167 -2.97 10.40 -8.37
CA THR A 167 -4.17 10.43 -7.51
C THR A 167 -4.51 11.82 -6.98
N ASN A 168 -3.58 12.79 -7.08
CA ASN A 168 -3.73 14.13 -6.50
C ASN A 168 -4.59 15.11 -7.34
N ILE A 169 -5.25 14.61 -8.38
CA ILE A 169 -6.23 15.38 -9.18
C ILE A 169 -7.57 15.59 -8.45
N VAL A 170 -7.76 14.92 -7.31
CA VAL A 170 -9.00 14.99 -6.54
C VAL A 170 -8.95 16.05 -5.45
N THR A 171 -10.12 16.52 -5.01
CA THR A 171 -10.27 17.30 -3.78
C THR A 171 -10.94 16.41 -2.73
N PRO A 172 -10.19 15.90 -1.74
CA PRO A 172 -10.72 15.01 -0.73
C PRO A 172 -11.57 15.78 0.31
N ILE A 173 -12.42 15.03 1.04
CA ILE A 173 -13.13 15.56 2.21
C ILE A 173 -12.26 15.52 3.47
N VAL A 174 -11.25 14.66 3.49
CA VAL A 174 -10.20 14.58 4.52
C VAL A 174 -8.97 13.90 3.91
N SER A 175 -7.78 14.32 4.34
CA SER A 175 -6.51 13.68 3.98
C SER A 175 -5.87 12.99 5.19
N LEU A 176 -5.19 11.86 4.97
CA LEU A 176 -4.39 11.16 5.99
C LEU A 176 -2.94 11.01 5.51
N ILE A 177 -1.98 11.41 6.35
CA ILE A 177 -0.55 11.17 6.15
C ILE A 177 -0.07 10.23 7.25
N THR A 178 0.17 8.95 6.90
CA THR A 178 0.42 7.86 7.86
C THR A 178 1.78 7.99 8.53
N ASN A 179 2.84 8.13 7.75
CA ASN A 179 4.21 8.38 8.20
C ASN A 179 5.08 8.95 7.08
N ILE A 180 6.28 9.37 7.44
CA ILE A 180 7.32 9.79 6.53
C ILE A 180 8.60 9.02 6.86
N GLY A 181 9.25 8.48 5.83
CA GLY A 181 10.48 7.71 5.95
C GLY A 181 11.23 7.68 4.62
N TYR A 182 12.44 7.17 4.64
CA TYR A 182 13.31 7.07 3.47
C TYR A 182 12.87 5.91 2.56
N ASP A 183 12.22 6.23 1.47
CA ASP A 183 11.93 5.33 0.34
C ASP A 183 11.80 6.16 -0.94
N HIS A 184 12.13 5.59 -2.09
CA HIS A 184 12.08 6.25 -3.39
C HIS A 184 12.81 7.62 -3.43
N MET A 185 14.00 7.68 -2.82
CA MET A 185 14.78 8.92 -2.69
C MET A 185 15.19 9.50 -4.05
N ASP A 186 15.35 8.65 -5.05
CA ASP A 186 15.60 9.03 -6.45
C ASP A 186 14.48 9.91 -7.06
N VAL A 187 13.28 9.88 -6.50
CA VAL A 187 12.12 10.65 -6.98
C VAL A 187 11.65 11.70 -5.97
N LEU A 188 11.63 11.34 -4.67
CA LEU A 188 11.03 12.17 -3.62
C LEU A 188 12.02 13.11 -2.92
N GLY A 189 13.33 12.92 -3.16
CA GLY A 189 14.40 13.69 -2.55
C GLY A 189 15.11 12.94 -1.42
N ASP A 190 16.26 13.51 -0.99
CA ASP A 190 17.24 12.87 -0.13
C ASP A 190 17.07 13.21 1.36
N THR A 191 16.11 14.09 1.69
CA THR A 191 15.87 14.51 3.08
C THR A 191 14.43 14.28 3.50
N ILE A 192 14.21 14.16 4.81
CA ILE A 192 12.87 13.99 5.41
C ILE A 192 11.96 15.16 5.05
N GLU A 193 12.49 16.39 5.00
CA GLU A 193 11.74 17.59 4.64
C GLU A 193 11.26 17.55 3.19
N GLN A 194 12.11 17.09 2.26
CA GLN A 194 11.74 16.96 0.84
C GLN A 194 10.64 15.91 0.67
N ILE A 195 10.81 14.73 1.27
CA ILE A 195 9.80 13.67 1.24
C ILE A 195 8.49 14.14 1.90
N ALA A 196 8.59 14.88 3.01
CA ALA A 196 7.44 15.47 3.69
C ALA A 196 6.71 16.48 2.79
N ALA A 197 7.44 17.33 2.06
CA ALA A 197 6.87 18.32 1.15
C ALA A 197 6.10 17.64 -0.01
N GLU A 198 6.63 16.56 -0.57
CA GLU A 198 5.93 15.79 -1.60
C GLU A 198 4.63 15.18 -1.06
N LYS A 199 4.66 14.56 0.13
CA LYS A 199 3.45 13.96 0.73
C LYS A 199 2.45 15.02 1.19
N ALA A 200 2.90 16.16 1.70
CA ALA A 200 2.07 17.30 2.06
C ALA A 200 1.30 17.89 0.87
N GLY A 201 1.68 17.56 -0.37
CA GLY A 201 0.97 17.98 -1.58
C GLY A 201 -0.49 17.51 -1.68
N ILE A 202 -0.90 16.51 -0.89
CA ILE A 202 -2.31 16.08 -0.81
C ILE A 202 -3.16 16.98 0.11
N ILE A 203 -2.55 17.92 0.84
CA ILE A 203 -3.25 18.88 1.69
C ILE A 203 -3.90 19.93 0.79
N LYS A 204 -5.23 19.98 0.78
CA LYS A 204 -6.00 20.90 -0.05
C LYS A 204 -6.56 22.06 0.77
N ALA A 205 -6.86 23.16 0.10
CA ALA A 205 -7.36 24.38 0.76
C ALA A 205 -8.66 24.13 1.54
N GLY A 206 -8.64 24.42 2.83
CA GLY A 206 -9.79 24.27 3.73
C GLY A 206 -10.15 22.83 4.08
N VAL A 207 -9.41 21.83 3.61
CA VAL A 207 -9.68 20.41 3.86
C VAL A 207 -8.91 19.94 5.10
N PRO A 208 -9.58 19.29 6.08
CA PRO A 208 -8.89 18.72 7.24
C PRO A 208 -7.84 17.68 6.85
N VAL A 209 -6.73 17.66 7.57
CA VAL A 209 -5.67 16.66 7.42
C VAL A 209 -5.33 16.03 8.75
N VAL A 210 -5.26 14.71 8.78
CA VAL A 210 -4.78 13.91 9.90
C VAL A 210 -3.37 13.42 9.61
N SER A 211 -2.47 13.49 10.60
CA SER A 211 -1.11 13.00 10.42
C SER A 211 -0.60 12.23 11.65
N CYS A 212 0.06 11.11 11.36
CA CYS A 212 0.74 10.28 12.36
C CYS A 212 2.27 10.44 12.30
N VAL A 213 2.76 11.52 11.72
CA VAL A 213 4.20 11.80 11.56
C VAL A 213 4.80 12.24 12.88
N GLU A 214 6.01 11.77 13.21
CA GLU A 214 6.68 12.02 14.49
C GLU A 214 7.97 12.83 14.35
N GLN A 215 8.60 12.84 13.15
CA GLN A 215 9.84 13.56 12.93
C GLN A 215 9.62 15.08 12.97
N PRO A 216 10.36 15.84 13.80
CA PRO A 216 10.18 17.29 13.95
C PRO A 216 10.28 18.08 12.64
N GLU A 217 11.20 17.67 11.75
CA GLU A 217 11.44 18.28 10.45
C GLU A 217 10.19 18.13 9.56
N ALA A 218 9.64 16.91 9.51
CA ALA A 218 8.43 16.63 8.74
C ALA A 218 7.20 17.32 9.33
N ILE A 219 7.04 17.35 10.65
CA ILE A 219 5.97 18.06 11.34
C ILE A 219 5.99 19.55 10.98
N THR A 220 7.17 20.15 10.91
CA THR A 220 7.33 21.57 10.54
C THR A 220 6.82 21.82 9.12
N VAL A 221 7.14 20.93 8.17
CA VAL A 221 6.66 21.02 6.78
C VAL A 221 5.13 20.89 6.74
N LEU A 222 4.56 19.91 7.45
CA LEU A 222 3.12 19.67 7.48
C LEU A 222 2.36 20.87 8.10
N LYS A 223 2.84 21.41 9.22
CA LYS A 223 2.24 22.58 9.87
C LYS A 223 2.28 23.81 8.95
N THR A 224 3.42 24.06 8.30
CA THR A 224 3.57 25.17 7.36
C THR A 224 2.63 25.04 6.16
N THR A 225 2.56 23.82 5.59
CA THR A 225 1.68 23.55 4.44
C THR A 225 0.21 23.67 4.84
N ALA A 226 -0.21 23.09 5.96
CA ALA A 226 -1.59 23.17 6.44
C ALA A 226 -2.00 24.64 6.69
N ALA A 227 -1.14 25.41 7.34
CA ALA A 227 -1.40 26.85 7.56
C ALA A 227 -1.55 27.62 6.25
N SER A 228 -0.68 27.39 5.26
CA SER A 228 -0.75 28.03 3.94
C SER A 228 -2.02 27.70 3.15
N LYS A 229 -2.58 26.51 3.41
CA LYS A 229 -3.82 25.98 2.81
C LYS A 229 -5.07 26.27 3.65
N HIS A 230 -4.94 26.95 4.79
CA HIS A 230 -6.04 27.13 5.76
C HIS A 230 -6.71 25.78 6.14
N ALA A 231 -5.92 24.71 6.18
CA ALA A 231 -6.36 23.37 6.52
C ALA A 231 -6.18 23.11 8.03
N THR A 232 -7.17 22.49 8.65
CA THR A 232 -7.03 22.06 10.05
C THR A 232 -6.18 20.81 10.11
N LEU A 233 -5.05 20.86 10.82
CA LEU A 233 -4.15 19.71 11.03
C LEU A 233 -4.44 19.05 12.37
N TYR A 234 -4.75 17.77 12.34
CA TYR A 234 -4.81 16.88 13.50
C TYR A 234 -3.55 16.02 13.54
N LEU A 235 -2.62 16.37 14.40
CA LEU A 235 -1.32 15.71 14.53
C LEU A 235 -1.31 14.77 15.73
N MET A 236 -0.89 13.52 15.52
CA MET A 236 -0.65 12.57 16.59
C MET A 236 0.44 13.11 17.53
N GLY A 237 0.23 12.94 18.83
CA GLY A 237 1.12 13.50 19.85
C GLY A 237 0.75 14.92 20.29
N GLU A 238 -0.13 15.63 19.53
CA GLU A 238 -0.63 16.97 19.89
C GLU A 238 -2.15 16.99 20.07
N GLN A 239 -2.91 16.69 18.99
CA GLN A 239 -4.37 16.74 19.01
C GLN A 239 -5.01 15.41 19.36
N PHE A 240 -4.33 14.29 19.12
CA PHE A 240 -4.80 12.97 19.49
C PHE A 240 -3.63 12.07 19.86
N HIS A 241 -3.91 11.04 20.66
CA HIS A 241 -2.95 10.09 21.21
C HIS A 241 -3.53 8.68 21.18
N TYR A 242 -2.67 7.69 21.22
CA TYR A 242 -3.07 6.32 21.51
C TYR A 242 -2.10 5.67 22.51
N GLU A 243 -2.60 4.68 23.21
CA GLU A 243 -1.81 3.80 24.07
C GLU A 243 -2.15 2.35 23.73
N ARG A 244 -1.14 1.49 23.58
CA ARG A 244 -1.35 0.06 23.42
C ARG A 244 -1.46 -0.58 24.80
N LEU A 245 -2.66 -1.06 25.13
CA LEU A 245 -2.97 -1.64 26.45
C LEU A 245 -2.49 -3.08 26.56
N SER A 246 -2.65 -3.87 25.48
CA SER A 246 -2.22 -5.27 25.43
C SER A 246 -1.93 -5.74 24.01
N VAL A 247 -1.15 -6.83 23.89
CA VAL A 247 -0.88 -7.53 22.63
C VAL A 247 -0.73 -9.03 22.90
N ASP A 248 -1.29 -9.83 22.01
CA ASP A 248 -1.05 -11.28 21.93
C ASP A 248 -0.97 -11.74 20.46
N ALA A 249 -0.91 -13.05 20.22
CA ALA A 249 -0.78 -13.62 18.88
C ALA A 249 -2.02 -13.44 17.98
N LYS A 250 -3.10 -12.87 18.47
CA LYS A 250 -4.37 -12.75 17.74
C LYS A 250 -4.85 -11.32 17.60
N GLU A 251 -4.61 -10.48 18.64
CA GLU A 251 -5.14 -9.14 18.66
C GLU A 251 -4.32 -8.19 19.55
N GLN A 252 -4.56 -6.90 19.37
CA GLN A 252 -4.00 -5.82 20.16
C GLN A 252 -5.14 -4.92 20.65
N GLN A 253 -5.10 -4.55 21.92
CA GLN A 253 -6.06 -3.62 22.50
C GLN A 253 -5.43 -2.23 22.65
N LEU A 254 -6.15 -1.20 22.23
CA LEU A 254 -5.72 0.18 22.23
C LEU A 254 -6.71 1.06 22.99
N HIS A 255 -6.16 2.08 23.62
CA HIS A 255 -6.89 3.25 24.09
C HIS A 255 -6.62 4.41 23.15
N PHE A 256 -7.65 5.04 22.59
CA PHE A 256 -7.58 6.25 21.78
C PHE A 256 -8.12 7.43 22.53
N LYS A 257 -7.39 8.54 22.49
CA LYS A 257 -7.82 9.82 23.05
C LYS A 257 -7.63 10.94 22.03
N GLY A 258 -8.72 11.50 21.59
CA GLY A 258 -8.77 12.63 20.66
C GLY A 258 -9.66 13.77 21.13
N PRO A 259 -9.81 14.84 20.35
CA PRO A 259 -10.60 16.00 20.74
C PRO A 259 -12.11 15.71 20.83
N PHE A 260 -12.59 14.65 20.17
CA PHE A 260 -14.02 14.35 20.06
C PHE A 260 -14.39 12.97 20.62
N ARG A 261 -13.40 12.12 20.93
CA ARG A 261 -13.62 10.75 21.41
C ARG A 261 -12.49 10.30 22.33
N ASP A 262 -12.89 9.49 23.32
CA ASP A 262 -12.02 8.84 24.28
C ASP A 262 -12.58 7.41 24.46
N MET A 263 -11.88 6.37 23.92
CA MET A 263 -12.40 5.01 23.92
C MET A 263 -11.33 3.93 23.73
N ASP A 264 -11.62 2.75 24.24
CA ASP A 264 -10.87 1.53 23.98
C ASP A 264 -11.42 0.80 22.75
N PHE A 265 -10.53 0.19 21.96
CA PHE A 265 -10.91 -0.65 20.83
C PHE A 265 -9.83 -1.71 20.55
N THR A 266 -10.19 -2.73 19.77
CA THR A 266 -9.33 -3.87 19.47
C THR A 266 -9.06 -3.98 17.96
N ILE A 267 -7.83 -4.33 17.60
CA ILE A 267 -7.46 -4.66 16.22
C ILE A 267 -6.82 -6.05 16.15
N ARG A 268 -7.04 -6.78 15.05
CA ARG A 268 -6.39 -8.08 14.79
C ARG A 268 -5.17 -7.98 13.91
N MET A 269 -4.95 -6.87 13.25
CA MET A 269 -3.70 -6.62 12.54
C MET A 269 -2.60 -6.39 13.58
N LEU A 270 -1.57 -7.25 13.54
CA LEU A 270 -0.50 -7.27 14.53
C LEU A 270 0.62 -6.27 14.22
N GLY A 271 1.40 -5.92 15.25
CA GLY A 271 2.52 -4.98 15.20
C GLY A 271 2.16 -3.57 15.67
N GLY A 272 3.09 -2.94 16.40
CA GLY A 272 2.89 -1.61 16.98
C GLY A 272 2.58 -0.53 15.93
N HIS A 273 3.11 -0.66 14.71
CA HIS A 273 2.82 0.22 13.60
C HIS A 273 1.34 0.17 13.17
N GLN A 274 0.64 -0.97 13.35
CA GLN A 274 -0.78 -1.06 13.06
C GLN A 274 -1.64 -0.34 14.11
N CYS A 275 -1.17 -0.29 15.36
CA CYS A 275 -1.80 0.53 16.40
C CYS A 275 -1.78 2.02 15.99
N LYS A 276 -0.64 2.49 15.48
CA LYS A 276 -0.47 3.84 14.96
C LYS A 276 -1.38 4.13 13.76
N ASN A 277 -1.43 3.22 12.78
CA ASN A 277 -2.30 3.34 11.63
C ASN A 277 -3.78 3.40 12.04
N ALA A 278 -4.20 2.51 12.94
CA ALA A 278 -5.57 2.45 13.46
C ALA A 278 -5.96 3.73 14.22
N ALA A 279 -5.05 4.29 15.03
CA ALA A 279 -5.28 5.55 15.73
C ALA A 279 -5.43 6.74 14.76
N GLY A 280 -4.62 6.79 13.70
CA GLY A 280 -4.77 7.77 12.64
C GLY A 280 -6.11 7.64 11.91
N VAL A 281 -6.54 6.43 11.61
CA VAL A 281 -7.86 6.15 11.01
C VAL A 281 -8.98 6.54 11.96
N MET A 282 -8.89 6.23 13.25
CA MET A 282 -9.88 6.67 14.25
C MET A 282 -10.06 8.19 14.23
N MET A 283 -8.95 8.95 14.12
CA MET A 283 -9.03 10.41 14.03
C MET A 283 -9.69 10.86 12.71
N VAL A 284 -9.43 10.18 11.58
CA VAL A 284 -10.12 10.46 10.30
C VAL A 284 -11.63 10.24 10.44
N LEU A 285 -12.05 9.13 11.05
CA LEU A 285 -13.46 8.82 11.28
C LEU A 285 -14.13 9.88 12.18
N GLU A 286 -13.43 10.37 13.20
CA GLU A 286 -13.93 11.48 14.03
C GLU A 286 -14.08 12.78 13.24
N VAL A 287 -13.15 13.10 12.34
CA VAL A 287 -13.27 14.24 11.43
C VAL A 287 -14.50 14.10 10.53
N LEU A 288 -14.71 12.91 9.96
CA LEU A 288 -15.89 12.64 9.12
C LEU A 288 -17.20 12.77 9.91
N ARG A 289 -17.24 12.25 11.14
CA ARG A 289 -18.41 12.37 12.02
C ARG A 289 -18.69 13.83 12.37
N GLN A 290 -17.65 14.56 12.74
CA GLN A 290 -17.79 15.94 13.26
C GLN A 290 -18.13 16.96 12.17
N TYR A 291 -17.55 16.83 10.97
CA TYR A 291 -17.65 17.87 9.93
C TYR A 291 -18.43 17.45 8.69
N MET A 292 -18.60 16.15 8.47
CA MET A 292 -19.22 15.61 7.24
C MET A 292 -20.51 14.84 7.53
N ALA A 293 -20.99 14.88 8.76
CA ALA A 293 -22.23 14.24 9.22
C ALA A 293 -22.29 12.73 8.99
N PHE A 294 -21.15 12.04 8.96
CA PHE A 294 -21.12 10.58 8.97
C PHE A 294 -21.65 10.06 10.32
N GLN A 295 -22.55 9.10 10.25
CA GLN A 295 -23.05 8.42 11.44
C GLN A 295 -22.21 7.19 11.70
N LEU A 296 -21.43 7.25 12.76
CA LEU A 296 -20.42 6.24 13.12
C LEU A 296 -20.64 5.84 14.58
N GLU A 297 -21.36 4.73 14.76
CA GLU A 297 -21.67 4.20 16.08
C GLU A 297 -20.49 3.42 16.64
N ASP A 298 -20.26 3.50 17.96
CA ASP A 298 -19.10 2.93 18.61
C ASP A 298 -18.97 1.42 18.40
N GLU A 299 -20.06 0.66 18.49
CA GLU A 299 -20.08 -0.78 18.31
C GLU A 299 -19.67 -1.17 16.88
N GLN A 300 -20.23 -0.50 15.88
CA GLN A 300 -19.91 -0.75 14.47
C GLN A 300 -18.45 -0.40 14.15
N MET A 301 -17.94 0.69 14.71
CA MET A 301 -16.54 1.05 14.55
C MET A 301 -15.61 0.02 15.19
N GLN A 302 -15.91 -0.43 16.41
CA GLN A 302 -15.12 -1.48 17.11
C GLN A 302 -15.10 -2.77 16.28
N ASP A 303 -16.24 -3.20 15.72
CA ASP A 303 -16.31 -4.37 14.85
C ASP A 303 -15.51 -4.17 13.57
N GLY A 304 -15.57 -3.00 12.96
CA GLY A 304 -14.77 -2.64 11.78
C GLY A 304 -13.26 -2.74 12.06
N PHE A 305 -12.78 -2.11 13.11
CA PHE A 305 -11.37 -2.19 13.48
C PHE A 305 -10.94 -3.63 13.81
N ARG A 306 -11.74 -4.35 14.57
CA ARG A 306 -11.45 -5.72 14.99
C ARG A 306 -11.43 -6.72 13.83
N THR A 307 -12.28 -6.53 12.82
CA THR A 307 -12.41 -7.45 11.69
C THR A 307 -11.58 -7.05 10.48
N THR A 308 -10.90 -5.91 10.52
CA THR A 308 -10.00 -5.47 9.45
C THR A 308 -8.87 -6.46 9.22
N PHE A 309 -8.65 -6.77 7.94
CA PHE A 309 -7.58 -7.63 7.48
C PHE A 309 -6.88 -7.00 6.27
N TRP A 310 -5.55 -7.13 6.21
CA TRP A 310 -4.76 -6.73 5.04
C TRP A 310 -3.68 -7.76 4.77
N ALA A 311 -3.76 -8.42 3.62
CA ALA A 311 -2.86 -9.49 3.25
C ALA A 311 -1.38 -9.03 3.27
N GLY A 312 -0.50 -9.90 3.74
CA GLY A 312 0.95 -9.64 3.81
C GLY A 312 1.36 -8.58 4.84
N ARG A 313 0.60 -8.41 5.92
CA ARG A 313 0.96 -7.58 7.07
C ARG A 313 0.89 -8.41 8.35
N LEU A 314 2.02 -9.01 8.71
CA LEU A 314 2.13 -10.03 9.76
C LEU A 314 1.00 -11.07 9.65
N GLU A 315 0.69 -11.46 8.42
CA GLU A 315 -0.38 -12.41 8.10
C GLU A 315 0.02 -13.82 8.53
N VAL A 316 -0.66 -14.36 9.53
CA VAL A 316 -0.50 -15.77 9.90
C VAL A 316 -1.21 -16.63 8.86
N ILE A 317 -0.43 -17.28 7.97
CA ILE A 317 -0.98 -18.12 6.90
C ILE A 317 -1.18 -19.57 7.35
N ARG A 318 -0.46 -19.97 8.40
CA ARG A 318 -0.57 -21.29 9.02
C ARG A 318 -0.15 -21.20 10.49
N GLU A 319 -0.86 -21.92 11.36
CA GLU A 319 -0.64 -21.88 12.81
C GLU A 319 0.34 -22.95 13.30
N GLU A 320 0.40 -24.13 12.66
CA GLU A 320 1.25 -25.23 13.10
C GLU A 320 1.93 -25.97 11.90
N PRO A 321 3.26 -25.88 11.74
CA PRO A 321 4.14 -24.89 12.37
C PRO A 321 3.76 -23.48 11.92
N ARG A 322 3.99 -22.48 12.78
CA ARG A 322 3.54 -21.12 12.48
C ARG A 322 4.34 -20.53 11.33
N LEU A 323 3.60 -20.03 10.32
CA LEU A 323 4.16 -19.37 9.16
C LEU A 323 3.49 -18.01 8.96
N VAL A 324 4.32 -16.96 8.86
CA VAL A 324 3.88 -15.55 8.77
C VAL A 324 4.40 -14.91 7.47
N LEU A 325 3.55 -14.15 6.81
CA LEU A 325 3.91 -13.34 5.64
C LEU A 325 3.92 -11.86 6.00
N ASP A 326 4.99 -11.16 5.63
CA ASP A 326 5.08 -9.70 5.83
C ASP A 326 5.77 -9.01 4.66
N GLY A 327 5.19 -7.91 4.19
CA GLY A 327 5.65 -7.14 3.03
C GLY A 327 6.68 -6.06 3.33
N ALA A 328 7.38 -6.10 4.46
CA ALA A 328 8.48 -5.19 4.76
C ALA A 328 9.57 -5.26 3.67
N HIS A 329 9.97 -4.09 3.13
CA HIS A 329 10.91 -4.02 2.00
C HIS A 329 11.79 -2.76 2.04
N ASN A 330 11.73 -1.99 3.11
CA ASN A 330 12.56 -0.82 3.38
C ASN A 330 13.03 -0.85 4.84
N PRO A 331 14.02 -0.02 5.25
CA PRO A 331 14.59 -0.05 6.60
C PRO A 331 13.56 0.14 7.72
N GLU A 332 12.61 1.07 7.57
CA GLU A 332 11.57 1.29 8.58
C GLU A 332 10.61 0.09 8.70
N GLY A 333 10.26 -0.52 7.56
CA GLY A 333 9.48 -1.75 7.53
C GLY A 333 10.21 -2.90 8.23
N ALA A 334 11.51 -3.07 7.97
CA ALA A 334 12.36 -4.06 8.62
C ALA A 334 12.47 -3.84 10.14
N ALA A 335 12.66 -2.61 10.58
CA ALA A 335 12.69 -2.26 11.99
C ALA A 335 11.36 -2.60 12.67
N SER A 336 10.25 -2.25 12.04
CA SER A 336 8.90 -2.55 12.53
C SER A 336 8.63 -4.05 12.59
N LEU A 337 9.05 -4.81 11.57
CA LEU A 337 8.95 -6.28 11.54
C LEU A 337 9.77 -6.90 12.67
N ALA A 338 11.04 -6.51 12.79
CA ALA A 338 11.95 -7.03 13.80
C ALA A 338 11.46 -6.80 15.23
N GLN A 339 10.84 -5.65 15.50
CA GLN A 339 10.23 -5.35 16.77
C GLN A 339 8.94 -6.16 17.01
N SER A 340 8.11 -6.29 15.98
CA SER A 340 6.76 -6.87 16.12
C SER A 340 6.77 -8.39 16.28
N LEU A 341 7.73 -9.10 15.67
CA LEU A 341 7.76 -10.56 15.71
C LEU A 341 7.86 -11.11 17.15
N PRO A 342 8.81 -10.70 18.01
CA PRO A 342 8.89 -11.20 19.37
C PRO A 342 7.78 -10.69 20.28
N GLU A 343 7.16 -9.55 19.96
CA GLU A 343 6.02 -9.02 20.73
C GLU A 343 4.73 -9.81 20.46
N ALA A 344 4.51 -10.22 19.21
CA ALA A 344 3.28 -10.87 18.80
C ALA A 344 3.34 -12.40 18.93
N PHE A 345 4.52 -13.00 18.72
CA PHE A 345 4.65 -14.45 18.63
C PHE A 345 5.68 -14.99 19.62
N PRO A 346 5.32 -15.94 20.51
CA PRO A 346 6.31 -16.72 21.20
C PRO A 346 6.95 -17.73 20.23
N TYR A 347 8.28 -17.78 20.17
CA TYR A 347 9.03 -18.76 19.37
C TYR A 347 10.37 -19.09 19.99
N ARG A 348 10.90 -20.29 19.68
CA ARG A 348 12.22 -20.74 20.09
C ARG A 348 13.29 -20.29 19.10
N LYS A 349 13.04 -20.46 17.80
CA LYS A 349 13.90 -20.03 16.69
C LYS A 349 13.11 -19.31 15.63
N LEU A 350 13.77 -18.37 14.97
CA LEU A 350 13.23 -17.62 13.84
C LEU A 350 13.92 -18.07 12.55
N HIS A 351 13.16 -18.72 11.67
CA HIS A 351 13.56 -19.06 10.31
C HIS A 351 12.96 -18.07 9.34
N LEU A 352 13.78 -17.35 8.57
CA LEU A 352 13.32 -16.27 7.72
C LEU A 352 13.75 -16.52 6.26
N MET A 353 12.79 -16.53 5.36
CA MET A 353 12.99 -16.55 3.91
C MET A 353 12.79 -15.16 3.36
N MET A 354 13.75 -14.63 2.59
CA MET A 354 13.64 -13.32 2.00
C MET A 354 14.18 -13.24 0.58
N GLY A 355 13.55 -12.38 -0.21
CA GLY A 355 14.04 -11.93 -1.52
C GLY A 355 13.72 -10.47 -1.71
N MET A 356 14.61 -9.70 -2.30
CA MET A 356 14.49 -8.25 -2.44
C MET A 356 14.54 -7.80 -3.89
N LEU A 357 14.14 -6.55 -4.14
CA LEU A 357 14.33 -5.88 -5.41
C LEU A 357 15.66 -5.13 -5.42
N ALA A 358 16.30 -5.02 -6.58
CA ALA A 358 17.63 -4.44 -6.75
C ALA A 358 17.75 -2.96 -6.34
N ASN A 359 16.65 -2.20 -6.40
CA ASN A 359 16.62 -0.76 -6.13
C ASN A 359 16.22 -0.39 -4.70
N LYS A 360 16.40 -1.31 -3.73
CA LYS A 360 16.05 -1.07 -2.33
C LYS A 360 17.30 -0.84 -1.47
N HIS A 361 17.11 -0.28 -0.27
CA HIS A 361 18.19 0.00 0.67
C HIS A 361 18.53 -1.24 1.52
N HIS A 362 19.23 -2.21 0.88
CA HIS A 362 19.48 -3.55 1.43
C HIS A 362 20.21 -3.53 2.78
N GLN A 363 21.33 -2.80 2.89
CA GLN A 363 22.09 -2.74 4.14
C GLN A 363 21.26 -2.21 5.31
N GLY A 364 20.47 -1.15 5.08
CA GLY A 364 19.58 -0.61 6.10
C GLY A 364 18.50 -1.59 6.53
N TYR A 365 17.98 -2.41 5.59
CA TYR A 365 17.03 -3.48 5.89
C TYR A 365 17.69 -4.59 6.71
N LEU A 366 18.84 -5.11 6.25
CA LEU A 366 19.54 -6.23 6.86
C LEU A 366 20.00 -5.95 8.30
N LYS A 367 20.40 -4.71 8.63
CA LYS A 367 20.77 -4.30 10.00
C LYS A 367 19.68 -4.57 11.04
N HIS A 368 18.41 -4.51 10.64
CA HIS A 368 17.31 -4.77 11.56
C HIS A 368 16.95 -6.27 11.62
N ILE A 369 17.15 -7.01 10.55
CA ILE A 369 16.72 -8.41 10.44
C ILE A 369 17.79 -9.36 10.97
N LEU A 370 19.07 -9.17 10.64
CA LEU A 370 20.14 -10.09 11.01
C LEU A 370 20.28 -10.34 12.52
N PRO A 371 20.05 -9.34 13.42
CA PRO A 371 20.17 -9.56 14.86
C PRO A 371 19.15 -10.55 15.44
N ILE A 372 18.01 -10.80 14.76
CA ILE A 372 16.91 -11.58 15.34
C ILE A 372 16.77 -12.97 14.72
N VAL A 373 17.38 -13.22 13.57
CA VAL A 373 17.18 -14.45 12.76
C VAL A 373 18.16 -15.53 13.15
N ASP A 374 17.69 -16.79 13.23
CA ASP A 374 18.52 -17.98 13.49
C ASP A 374 18.89 -18.71 12.17
N THR A 375 17.96 -18.75 11.19
CA THR A 375 18.23 -19.26 9.84
C THR A 375 17.71 -18.27 8.81
N LEU A 376 18.58 -17.84 7.91
CA LEU A 376 18.24 -16.93 6.81
C LEU A 376 18.30 -17.67 5.47
N ILE A 377 17.18 -17.77 4.79
CA ILE A 377 17.07 -18.36 3.45
C ILE A 377 16.93 -17.22 2.44
N LEU A 378 17.95 -17.03 1.62
CA LEU A 378 17.99 -16.01 0.57
C LEU A 378 17.47 -16.60 -0.73
N THR A 379 16.49 -15.93 -1.34
CA THR A 379 15.83 -16.40 -2.56
C THR A 379 15.55 -15.24 -3.52
N GLU A 380 15.03 -15.58 -4.69
CA GLU A 380 14.68 -14.61 -5.73
C GLU A 380 13.16 -14.57 -5.95
N PRO A 381 12.51 -13.39 -5.86
CA PRO A 381 11.13 -13.25 -6.33
C PRO A 381 11.10 -13.45 -7.86
N ASP A 382 10.05 -14.07 -8.36
CA ASP A 382 9.83 -14.18 -9.81
C ASP A 382 9.42 -12.83 -10.39
N PHE A 383 10.39 -11.91 -10.49
CA PHE A 383 10.18 -10.55 -10.95
C PHE A 383 11.43 -9.97 -11.63
N ARG A 384 11.24 -9.19 -12.72
CA ARG A 384 12.33 -8.67 -13.57
C ARG A 384 13.34 -7.77 -12.86
N ARG A 385 12.96 -7.08 -11.77
CA ARG A 385 13.83 -6.20 -10.97
C ARG A 385 14.33 -6.86 -9.70
N LYS A 386 14.31 -8.18 -9.64
CA LYS A 386 14.83 -8.93 -8.48
C LYS A 386 16.32 -8.63 -8.26
N MET A 387 16.74 -8.69 -7.02
CA MET A 387 18.13 -8.81 -6.66
C MET A 387 18.53 -10.28 -6.74
N ASP A 388 19.72 -10.54 -7.27
CA ASP A 388 20.31 -11.87 -7.33
C ASP A 388 20.58 -12.37 -5.89
N ALA A 389 20.24 -13.63 -5.61
CA ALA A 389 20.34 -14.18 -4.25
C ALA A 389 21.79 -14.28 -3.76
N GLU A 390 22.76 -14.53 -4.65
CA GLU A 390 24.19 -14.54 -4.31
C GLU A 390 24.70 -13.12 -4.03
N ALA A 391 24.25 -12.11 -4.79
CA ALA A 391 24.60 -10.72 -4.50
C ALA A 391 24.03 -10.27 -3.15
N LEU A 392 22.82 -10.75 -2.79
CA LEU A 392 22.25 -10.52 -1.45
C LEU A 392 23.07 -11.23 -0.36
N TYR A 393 23.56 -12.44 -0.63
CA TYR A 393 24.43 -13.19 0.27
C TYR A 393 25.74 -12.45 0.54
N GLU A 394 26.37 -11.86 -0.49
CA GLU A 394 27.59 -11.07 -0.32
C GLU A 394 27.39 -9.90 0.66
N LEU A 395 26.27 -9.18 0.55
CA LEU A 395 25.91 -8.12 1.50
C LEU A 395 25.68 -8.64 2.93
N VAL A 396 25.05 -9.80 3.08
CA VAL A 396 24.84 -10.43 4.38
C VAL A 396 26.18 -10.85 4.98
N ALA A 397 27.08 -11.43 4.18
CA ALA A 397 28.41 -11.84 4.62
C ALA A 397 29.27 -10.65 5.12
N GLU A 398 29.19 -9.49 4.48
CA GLU A 398 29.83 -8.25 4.93
C GLU A 398 29.34 -7.80 6.32
N LEU A 399 28.06 -8.01 6.62
CA LEU A 399 27.41 -7.58 7.86
C LEU A 399 27.45 -8.65 8.96
N GLN A 400 27.74 -9.91 8.62
CA GLN A 400 27.64 -11.05 9.55
C GLN A 400 28.49 -10.88 10.81
N GLY A 401 29.66 -10.30 10.70
CA GLY A 401 30.58 -10.11 11.82
C GLY A 401 30.18 -8.99 12.79
N THR A 402 29.27 -8.11 12.42
CA THR A 402 28.92 -6.91 13.20
C THR A 402 27.44 -6.85 13.59
N GLU A 403 26.54 -7.34 12.75
CA GLU A 403 25.11 -7.13 12.92
C GLU A 403 24.31 -8.45 13.12
N ALA A 404 24.91 -9.62 12.82
CA ALA A 404 24.19 -10.89 12.87
C ALA A 404 24.44 -11.65 14.19
N LYS A 405 23.53 -12.59 14.51
CA LYS A 405 23.80 -13.60 15.56
C LYS A 405 25.05 -14.41 15.20
N ALA A 406 25.83 -14.81 16.21
CA ALA A 406 27.09 -15.56 16.02
C ALA A 406 26.88 -16.95 15.35
N ASP A 407 25.70 -17.51 15.53
CA ASP A 407 25.29 -18.85 15.03
C ASP A 407 24.27 -18.76 13.89
N LEU A 408 24.17 -17.62 13.21
CA LEU A 408 23.28 -17.47 12.05
C LEU A 408 23.64 -18.44 10.94
N GLU A 409 22.71 -19.32 10.60
CA GLU A 409 22.78 -20.18 9.41
C GLU A 409 22.25 -19.43 8.19
N ILE A 410 23.02 -19.40 7.09
CA ILE A 410 22.61 -18.76 5.84
C ILE A 410 22.53 -19.80 4.73
N ILE A 411 21.40 -19.83 4.01
CA ILE A 411 21.15 -20.73 2.90
C ILE A 411 20.78 -19.87 1.67
N VAL A 412 21.40 -20.18 0.53
CA VAL A 412 21.03 -19.55 -0.75
C VAL A 412 20.28 -20.57 -1.60
N GLU A 413 19.04 -20.28 -1.94
CA GLU A 413 18.21 -21.08 -2.84
C GLU A 413 17.43 -20.12 -3.76
N ARG A 414 17.81 -20.05 -5.01
CA ARG A 414 17.24 -19.10 -5.99
C ARG A 414 15.76 -19.35 -6.28
N ASP A 415 15.38 -20.62 -6.35
CA ASP A 415 13.98 -21.01 -6.59
C ASP A 415 13.17 -20.81 -5.30
N TRP A 416 12.30 -19.82 -5.28
CA TRP A 416 11.50 -19.51 -4.10
C TRP A 416 10.59 -20.68 -3.66
N ARG A 417 10.17 -21.58 -4.55
CA ARG A 417 9.36 -22.76 -4.20
C ARG A 417 10.17 -23.77 -3.38
N LYS A 418 11.44 -23.96 -3.79
CA LYS A 418 12.37 -24.80 -3.02
C LYS A 418 12.77 -24.12 -1.72
N ALA A 419 13.00 -22.82 -1.74
CA ALA A 419 13.27 -22.02 -0.54
C ALA A 419 12.11 -22.10 0.47
N LEU A 420 10.86 -22.04 0.00
CA LEU A 420 9.67 -22.25 0.84
C LEU A 420 9.65 -23.66 1.45
N SER A 421 9.92 -24.70 0.66
CA SER A 421 10.00 -26.07 1.17
C SER A 421 11.11 -26.26 2.21
N LEU A 422 12.25 -25.57 2.04
CA LEU A 422 13.31 -25.53 3.05
C LEU A 422 12.84 -24.83 4.33
N LEU A 423 12.20 -23.66 4.21
CA LEU A 423 11.63 -22.94 5.35
C LEU A 423 10.66 -23.84 6.13
N GLU A 424 9.73 -24.49 5.44
CA GLU A 424 8.75 -25.39 6.05
C GLU A 424 9.41 -26.57 6.76
N SER A 425 10.43 -27.19 6.14
CA SER A 425 11.15 -28.34 6.72
C SER A 425 12.00 -27.98 7.94
N ARG A 426 12.44 -26.72 8.07
CA ARG A 426 13.24 -26.21 9.18
C ARG A 426 12.40 -25.67 10.34
N THR A 427 11.15 -25.28 10.06
CA THR A 427 10.27 -24.70 11.07
C THR A 427 9.56 -25.79 11.85
N GLU A 428 10.01 -26.04 13.08
CA GLU A 428 9.34 -26.95 14.01
C GLU A 428 8.13 -26.27 14.68
N ARG A 429 7.38 -27.02 15.47
CA ARG A 429 6.13 -26.51 16.12
C ARG A 429 6.35 -25.29 17.01
N GLU A 430 7.50 -25.22 17.69
CA GLU A 430 7.85 -24.13 18.61
C GLU A 430 8.62 -23.00 17.93
N ASP A 431 8.89 -23.12 16.63
CA ASP A 431 9.62 -22.12 15.85
C ASP A 431 8.65 -21.22 15.08
N LEU A 432 9.21 -20.17 14.52
CA LEU A 432 8.49 -19.22 13.66
C LEU A 432 9.14 -19.19 12.29
N GLY A 433 8.37 -19.49 11.25
CA GLY A 433 8.73 -19.26 9.85
C GLY A 433 8.19 -17.92 9.36
N VAL A 434 9.04 -17.12 8.72
CA VAL A 434 8.63 -15.81 8.17
C VAL A 434 9.09 -15.69 6.72
N VAL A 435 8.20 -15.19 5.86
CA VAL A 435 8.55 -14.81 4.48
C VAL A 435 8.39 -13.31 4.34
N THR A 436 9.44 -12.63 3.81
CA THR A 436 9.48 -11.16 3.73
C THR A 436 10.40 -10.64 2.61
N GLY A 437 10.64 -9.32 2.57
CA GLY A 437 11.58 -8.62 1.69
C GLY A 437 10.97 -7.98 0.46
N THR A 438 9.86 -8.50 -0.06
CA THR A 438 9.09 -7.84 -1.14
C THR A 438 7.67 -8.37 -1.24
N LEU A 439 6.74 -7.51 -1.63
CA LEU A 439 5.36 -7.89 -1.91
C LEU A 439 5.24 -8.93 -3.03
N TYR A 440 6.15 -8.93 -4.00
CA TYR A 440 6.15 -9.92 -5.09
C TYR A 440 6.39 -11.34 -4.58
N LEU A 441 7.38 -11.52 -3.70
CA LEU A 441 7.67 -12.82 -3.11
C LEU A 441 6.51 -13.32 -2.25
N ILE A 442 6.00 -12.47 -1.34
CA ILE A 442 4.91 -12.89 -0.46
C ILE A 442 3.61 -13.16 -1.21
N SER A 443 3.36 -12.45 -2.32
CA SER A 443 2.23 -12.72 -3.21
C SER A 443 2.29 -14.13 -3.79
N ASP A 444 3.44 -14.53 -4.33
CA ASP A 444 3.64 -15.87 -4.90
C ASP A 444 3.51 -16.97 -3.84
N VAL A 445 4.18 -16.77 -2.71
CA VAL A 445 4.13 -17.71 -1.57
C VAL A 445 2.70 -17.82 -1.04
N ARG A 446 2.00 -16.69 -0.90
CA ARG A 446 0.61 -16.67 -0.44
C ARG A 446 -0.32 -17.42 -1.39
N ALA A 447 -0.21 -17.17 -2.70
CA ALA A 447 -0.99 -17.89 -3.71
C ALA A 447 -0.74 -19.41 -3.65
N ALA A 448 0.53 -19.81 -3.56
CA ALA A 448 0.90 -21.22 -3.47
C ALA A 448 0.34 -21.90 -2.19
N LEU A 449 0.45 -21.25 -1.03
CA LEU A 449 -0.01 -21.82 0.24
C LEU A 449 -1.54 -21.86 0.35
N LEU A 450 -2.25 -20.95 -0.29
CA LEU A 450 -3.71 -20.93 -0.32
C LEU A 450 -4.29 -21.72 -1.50
N HIS A 451 -3.45 -22.44 -2.27
CA HIS A 451 -3.86 -23.20 -3.45
C HIS A 451 -4.66 -22.36 -4.46
N GLN A 452 -4.32 -21.07 -4.56
CA GLN A 452 -4.89 -20.14 -5.56
C GLN A 452 -4.10 -20.24 -6.87
N THR A 453 -4.69 -19.73 -7.95
CA THR A 453 -3.94 -19.53 -9.20
C THR A 453 -2.73 -18.62 -8.96
N ASP A 454 -1.66 -18.82 -9.77
CA ASP A 454 -0.47 -17.96 -9.69
C ASP A 454 -0.85 -16.48 -9.67
N SER A 455 -0.10 -15.67 -8.91
CA SER A 455 -0.35 -14.24 -8.83
C SER A 455 -0.13 -13.58 -10.20
N GLU A 456 -1.02 -12.68 -10.58
CA GLU A 456 -0.84 -11.87 -11.79
C GLU A 456 0.32 -10.90 -11.58
N LYS A 457 1.30 -10.91 -12.48
CA LYS A 457 2.49 -10.07 -12.40
C LYS A 457 2.51 -9.10 -13.56
N GLY A 458 2.22 -7.87 -13.29
CA GLY A 458 2.16 -6.84 -14.31
C GLY A 458 2.75 -5.50 -13.88
N TRP A 459 3.90 -5.52 -13.24
CA TRP A 459 4.54 -4.28 -12.75
C TRP A 459 5.81 -3.93 -13.50
#